data_322974df05e19be4c00a983f910be524
#
_entry.id   322974df05e19be4c00a983f910be524
#
_cell.length_a   1.000
_cell.length_b   1.000
_cell.length_c   1.000
_cell.angle_alpha   90.00
_cell.angle_beta   90.00
_cell.angle_gamma   90.00
#
_symmetry.space_group_name_H-M   'P 1'
#
loop_
_entity.id
_entity.type
_entity.pdbx_description
1 polymer ?
#
loop_
_entity_poly.entity_id
_entity_poly.type
_entity_poly.pdbx_seq_one_letter_code
_entity_poly.pdbx_strand_id
1 'polypeptide(L)'
;VSSAAVSRVLNYDEGISVSDETREAIFATAEKIGYKKRVIYPKIENVALLYFTDNEDELEDVFYHGVREEIVKQAKKMNIQLSIYDRKDGMDAIPKDLTAFIAVGWLTRKEINKLYKICKKGVFIGTSPDEKLFDAVKQNMDSFVTQMVDYFVEKGHKKIGFIGGSDRNIDTGMPSMDVREWSFRQSTAYYKCLNEEYILISDKFTVDDGYRMGKELLKKESLPTALCIASDTLA
;
A
#
# COMPACT_ATOMS: atom_id res chain seq x y z
N VAL A 1 -38.21 -11.24 -23.34
CA VAL A 1 -37.00 -10.47 -23.63
C VAL A 1 -35.92 -11.45 -24.06
N SER A 2 -35.16 -11.14 -25.15
CA SER A 2 -34.06 -12.01 -25.60
C SER A 2 -32.88 -11.98 -24.64
N SER A 3 -32.08 -13.07 -24.59
CA SER A 3 -30.87 -13.12 -23.77
C SER A 3 -29.87 -12.03 -24.14
N ALA A 4 -29.81 -11.65 -25.41
CA ALA A 4 -28.98 -10.54 -25.89
C ALA A 4 -29.45 -9.19 -25.30
N ALA A 5 -30.76 -8.93 -25.26
CA ALA A 5 -31.31 -7.71 -24.66
C ALA A 5 -31.07 -7.67 -23.16
N VAL A 6 -31.29 -8.78 -22.45
CA VAL A 6 -30.97 -8.89 -21.01
C VAL A 6 -29.50 -8.58 -20.77
N SER A 7 -28.59 -9.18 -21.54
CA SER A 7 -27.16 -8.94 -21.43
C SER A 7 -26.79 -7.46 -21.64
N ARG A 8 -27.37 -6.80 -22.65
CA ARG A 8 -27.11 -5.38 -22.93
C ARG A 8 -27.63 -4.46 -21.83
N VAL A 9 -28.84 -4.71 -21.30
CA VAL A 9 -29.40 -3.97 -20.17
C VAL A 9 -28.52 -4.10 -18.92
N LEU A 10 -28.11 -5.33 -18.58
CA LEU A 10 -27.23 -5.59 -17.43
C LEU A 10 -25.81 -5.03 -17.63
N ASN A 11 -25.45 -4.63 -18.86
CA ASN A 11 -24.21 -3.93 -19.18
C ASN A 11 -24.37 -2.40 -19.21
N TYR A 12 -25.52 -1.87 -18.86
CA TYR A 12 -25.82 -0.44 -18.96
C TYR A 12 -25.59 0.14 -20.36
N ASP A 13 -25.89 -0.67 -21.41
CA ASP A 13 -25.75 -0.24 -22.79
C ASP A 13 -26.88 0.76 -23.15
N GLU A 14 -26.52 2.02 -23.33
CA GLU A 14 -27.43 3.10 -23.64
C GLU A 14 -28.04 2.98 -25.06
N GLY A 15 -27.38 2.26 -25.95
CA GLY A 15 -27.84 2.05 -27.33
C GLY A 15 -28.95 1.01 -27.49
N ILE A 16 -29.42 0.39 -26.37
CA ILE A 16 -30.53 -0.55 -26.44
C ILE A 16 -31.87 0.15 -26.21
N SER A 17 -32.78 -0.03 -27.16
CA SER A 17 -34.18 0.43 -27.05
C SER A 17 -35.00 -0.64 -26.34
N VAL A 18 -35.22 -0.46 -25.04
CA VAL A 18 -36.17 -1.20 -24.20
C VAL A 18 -36.95 -0.21 -23.32
N SER A 19 -38.20 -0.53 -22.96
CA SER A 19 -38.97 0.31 -22.04
C SER A 19 -38.34 0.30 -20.66
N ASP A 20 -38.57 1.38 -19.89
CA ASP A 20 -38.07 1.49 -18.52
C ASP A 20 -38.63 0.38 -17.62
N GLU A 21 -39.88 0.00 -17.78
CA GLU A 21 -40.50 -1.14 -17.09
C GLU A 21 -39.76 -2.46 -17.37
N THR A 22 -39.36 -2.69 -18.62
CA THR A 22 -38.58 -3.87 -19.01
C THR A 22 -37.18 -3.83 -18.39
N ARG A 23 -36.57 -2.65 -18.36
CA ARG A 23 -35.25 -2.44 -17.77
C ARG A 23 -35.27 -2.74 -16.27
N GLU A 24 -36.24 -2.19 -15.56
CA GLU A 24 -36.43 -2.42 -14.12
C GLU A 24 -36.72 -3.89 -13.80
N ALA A 25 -37.59 -4.54 -14.59
CA ALA A 25 -37.90 -5.95 -14.41
C ALA A 25 -36.66 -6.87 -14.60
N ILE A 26 -35.76 -6.52 -15.52
CA ILE A 26 -34.51 -7.23 -15.73
C ILE A 26 -33.59 -7.09 -14.50
N PHE A 27 -33.41 -5.87 -13.97
CA PHE A 27 -32.57 -5.65 -12.78
C PHE A 27 -33.17 -6.35 -11.57
N ALA A 28 -34.46 -6.19 -11.30
CA ALA A 28 -35.14 -6.84 -10.19
C ALA A 28 -35.05 -8.37 -10.24
N THR A 29 -35.20 -8.93 -11.46
CA THR A 29 -35.05 -10.37 -11.66
C THR A 29 -33.63 -10.83 -11.40
N ALA A 30 -32.64 -10.09 -11.92
CA ALA A 30 -31.21 -10.41 -11.73
C ALA A 30 -30.84 -10.40 -10.24
N GLU A 31 -31.33 -9.41 -9.50
CA GLU A 31 -31.14 -9.29 -8.04
C GLU A 31 -31.80 -10.47 -7.30
N LYS A 32 -33.07 -10.75 -7.61
CA LYS A 32 -33.84 -11.84 -6.99
C LYS A 32 -33.20 -13.23 -7.13
N ILE A 33 -32.58 -13.51 -8.29
CA ILE A 33 -31.92 -14.80 -8.55
C ILE A 33 -30.45 -14.79 -8.14
N GLY A 34 -29.93 -13.68 -7.56
CA GLY A 34 -28.53 -13.56 -7.18
C GLY A 34 -27.58 -13.59 -8.38
N TYR A 35 -28.02 -13.14 -9.56
CA TYR A 35 -27.20 -13.17 -10.76
C TYR A 35 -25.97 -12.31 -10.60
N LYS A 36 -24.79 -12.93 -10.56
CA LYS A 36 -23.52 -12.26 -10.66
C LYS A 36 -22.99 -12.38 -12.08
N LYS A 37 -22.87 -11.24 -12.76
CA LYS A 37 -22.30 -11.21 -14.10
C LYS A 37 -20.92 -11.85 -14.09
N ARG A 38 -20.70 -12.85 -14.94
CA ARG A 38 -19.36 -13.40 -15.16
C ARG A 38 -18.53 -12.37 -15.92
N VAL A 39 -17.61 -11.71 -15.22
CA VAL A 39 -16.62 -10.84 -15.87
C VAL A 39 -15.63 -11.75 -16.57
N ILE A 40 -15.58 -11.63 -17.91
CA ILE A 40 -14.57 -12.32 -18.71
C ILE A 40 -13.44 -11.33 -18.91
N TYR A 41 -12.32 -11.56 -18.24
CA TYR A 41 -11.11 -10.78 -18.42
C TYR A 41 -10.40 -11.30 -19.68
N PRO A 42 -10.10 -10.43 -20.68
CA PRO A 42 -9.20 -10.82 -21.77
C PRO A 42 -7.83 -11.17 -21.16
N LYS A 43 -7.09 -12.06 -21.82
CA LYS A 43 -5.71 -12.36 -21.39
C LYS A 43 -4.85 -11.11 -21.60
N ILE A 44 -4.19 -10.67 -20.56
CA ILE A 44 -3.21 -9.58 -20.60
C ILE A 44 -1.84 -10.19 -20.41
N GLU A 45 -0.97 -10.01 -21.39
CA GLU A 45 0.39 -10.57 -21.39
C GLU A 45 1.44 -9.48 -21.16
N ASN A 46 2.66 -9.89 -20.88
CA ASN A 46 3.81 -9.01 -20.70
C ASN A 46 3.61 -7.94 -19.60
N VAL A 47 3.04 -8.35 -18.46
CA VAL A 47 2.97 -7.51 -17.26
C VAL A 47 4.08 -7.91 -16.31
N ALA A 48 4.88 -6.94 -15.84
CA ALA A 48 5.92 -7.17 -14.84
C ALA A 48 5.45 -6.82 -13.44
N LEU A 49 5.76 -7.65 -12.46
CA LEU A 49 5.82 -7.29 -11.06
C LEU A 49 7.28 -7.05 -10.68
N LEU A 50 7.62 -5.79 -10.41
CA LEU A 50 8.93 -5.38 -9.94
C LEU A 50 8.87 -5.40 -8.41
N TYR A 51 9.44 -6.42 -7.80
CA TYR A 51 9.46 -6.59 -6.35
C TYR A 51 10.83 -6.18 -5.82
N PHE A 52 10.98 -4.86 -5.59
CA PHE A 52 12.27 -4.22 -5.30
C PHE A 52 12.34 -3.79 -3.82
N THR A 53 12.12 -4.75 -2.93
CA THR A 53 12.39 -4.64 -1.50
C THR A 53 13.82 -5.07 -1.22
N ASP A 54 14.38 -4.70 -0.07
CA ASP A 54 15.68 -5.20 0.35
C ASP A 54 15.54 -6.63 0.88
N ASN A 55 16.37 -7.55 0.35
CA ASN A 55 16.28 -8.98 0.68
C ASN A 55 16.52 -9.30 2.17
N GLU A 56 17.21 -8.42 2.90
CA GLU A 56 17.44 -8.58 4.33
C GLU A 56 16.19 -8.27 5.16
N ASP A 57 15.32 -7.41 4.64
CA ASP A 57 14.07 -7.01 5.30
C ASP A 57 12.88 -7.91 4.90
N GLU A 58 13.01 -8.73 3.83
CA GLU A 58 11.92 -9.58 3.28
C GLU A 58 11.39 -10.60 4.30
N LEU A 59 12.25 -11.13 5.17
CA LEU A 59 11.86 -12.09 6.22
C LEU A 59 11.14 -11.42 7.39
N GLU A 60 11.34 -10.13 7.59
CA GLU A 60 10.77 -9.35 8.68
C GLU A 60 9.55 -8.52 8.22
N ASP A 61 9.43 -8.27 6.91
CA ASP A 61 8.33 -7.49 6.37
C ASP A 61 7.16 -8.35 5.86
N VAL A 62 6.39 -8.87 6.79
CA VAL A 62 5.14 -9.62 6.53
C VAL A 62 4.19 -8.83 5.62
N PHE A 63 4.22 -7.50 5.68
CA PHE A 63 3.37 -6.63 4.88
C PHE A 63 3.68 -6.74 3.38
N TYR A 64 4.93 -6.56 2.96
CA TYR A 64 5.29 -6.62 1.53
C TYR A 64 5.11 -8.03 0.97
N HIS A 65 5.39 -9.06 1.77
CA HIS A 65 5.10 -10.43 1.38
C HIS A 65 3.61 -10.64 1.11
N GLY A 66 2.74 -10.19 2.00
CA GLY A 66 1.28 -10.25 1.81
C GLY A 66 0.81 -9.49 0.58
N VAL A 67 1.38 -8.32 0.30
CA VAL A 67 1.11 -7.53 -0.91
C VAL A 67 1.48 -8.32 -2.16
N ARG A 68 2.67 -8.93 -2.21
CA ARG A 68 3.13 -9.77 -3.33
C ARG A 68 2.18 -10.93 -3.60
N GLU A 69 1.86 -11.69 -2.57
CA GLU A 69 0.95 -12.85 -2.66
C GLU A 69 -0.43 -12.44 -3.19
N GLU A 70 -0.99 -11.35 -2.69
CA GLU A 70 -2.31 -10.91 -3.14
C GLU A 70 -2.27 -10.37 -4.58
N ILE A 71 -1.21 -9.67 -4.99
CA ILE A 71 -1.03 -9.23 -6.40
C ILE A 71 -1.00 -10.45 -7.32
N VAL A 72 -0.21 -11.47 -7.01
CA VAL A 72 -0.11 -12.70 -7.81
C VAL A 72 -1.46 -13.41 -7.91
N LYS A 73 -2.16 -13.53 -6.79
CA LYS A 73 -3.49 -14.14 -6.72
C LYS A 73 -4.54 -13.37 -7.55
N GLN A 74 -4.56 -12.04 -7.46
CA GLN A 74 -5.49 -11.21 -8.24
C GLN A 74 -5.14 -11.21 -9.73
N ALA A 75 -3.86 -11.15 -10.09
CA ALA A 75 -3.41 -11.27 -11.48
C ALA A 75 -3.90 -12.56 -12.12
N LYS A 76 -3.74 -13.70 -11.43
CA LYS A 76 -4.25 -15.00 -11.88
C LYS A 76 -5.78 -14.99 -12.06
N LYS A 77 -6.51 -14.40 -11.12
CA LYS A 77 -7.97 -14.29 -11.15
C LYS A 77 -8.46 -13.42 -12.31
N MET A 78 -7.69 -12.38 -12.64
CA MET A 78 -7.97 -11.44 -13.73
C MET A 78 -7.39 -11.87 -15.08
N ASN A 79 -6.83 -13.08 -15.20
CA ASN A 79 -6.19 -13.61 -16.39
C ASN A 79 -5.01 -12.76 -16.89
N ILE A 80 -4.24 -12.20 -15.99
CA ILE A 80 -3.02 -11.43 -16.26
C ILE A 80 -1.82 -12.36 -16.15
N GLN A 81 -1.02 -12.44 -17.21
CA GLN A 81 0.26 -13.13 -17.20
C GLN A 81 1.31 -12.22 -16.59
N LEU A 82 1.70 -12.53 -15.34
CA LEU A 82 2.61 -11.75 -14.55
C LEU A 82 4.00 -12.41 -14.51
N SER A 83 5.04 -11.65 -14.85
CA SER A 83 6.44 -12.04 -14.67
C SER A 83 7.03 -11.25 -13.51
N ILE A 84 7.70 -11.93 -12.56
CA ILE A 84 8.24 -11.30 -11.35
C ILE A 84 9.73 -11.07 -11.55
N TYR A 85 10.18 -9.88 -11.18
CA TYR A 85 11.58 -9.45 -11.19
C TYR A 85 11.94 -8.91 -9.82
N ASP A 86 12.94 -9.49 -9.20
CA ASP A 86 13.47 -9.05 -7.92
C ASP A 86 14.61 -8.04 -8.13
N ARG A 87 14.98 -7.30 -7.09
CA ARG A 87 16.08 -6.33 -7.15
C ARG A 87 17.41 -6.93 -7.65
N LYS A 88 17.69 -8.19 -7.27
CA LYS A 88 18.90 -8.91 -7.71
C LYS A 88 18.97 -9.18 -9.21
N ASP A 89 17.80 -9.25 -9.89
CA ASP A 89 17.77 -9.45 -11.35
C ASP A 89 18.19 -8.17 -12.08
N GLY A 90 18.04 -7.03 -11.43
CA GLY A 90 18.36 -5.71 -11.95
C GLY A 90 17.43 -5.22 -13.05
N MET A 91 17.55 -3.94 -13.36
CA MET A 91 16.71 -3.28 -14.38
C MET A 91 16.93 -3.78 -15.81
N ASP A 92 18.06 -4.46 -16.09
CA ASP A 92 18.37 -4.95 -17.42
C ASP A 92 17.67 -6.26 -17.77
N ALA A 93 17.18 -6.99 -16.76
CA ALA A 93 16.35 -8.18 -16.96
C ALA A 93 14.92 -7.85 -17.40
N ILE A 94 14.48 -6.61 -17.23
CA ILE A 94 13.12 -6.19 -17.55
C ILE A 94 12.94 -6.09 -19.08
N PRO A 95 11.97 -6.82 -19.68
CA PRO A 95 11.72 -6.77 -21.10
C PRO A 95 11.32 -5.37 -21.57
N LYS A 96 11.70 -5.03 -22.82
CA LYS A 96 11.40 -3.72 -23.42
C LYS A 96 9.98 -3.62 -23.99
N ASP A 97 9.30 -4.74 -24.11
CA ASP A 97 7.96 -4.88 -24.71
C ASP A 97 6.86 -5.07 -23.65
N LEU A 98 7.08 -4.55 -22.45
CA LEU A 98 6.08 -4.61 -21.38
C LEU A 98 4.79 -3.89 -21.79
N THR A 99 3.66 -4.56 -21.55
CA THR A 99 2.33 -3.96 -21.66
C THR A 99 2.05 -3.02 -20.49
N ALA A 100 2.45 -3.44 -19.28
CA ALA A 100 2.33 -2.66 -18.02
C ALA A 100 3.28 -3.22 -16.96
N PHE A 101 3.41 -2.49 -15.85
CA PHE A 101 4.11 -2.99 -14.67
C PHE A 101 3.38 -2.63 -13.37
N ILE A 102 3.64 -3.42 -12.34
CA ILE A 102 3.34 -3.11 -10.94
C ILE A 102 4.69 -3.08 -10.21
N ALA A 103 4.99 -2.00 -9.50
CA ALA A 103 6.23 -1.87 -8.75
C ALA A 103 5.94 -1.81 -7.24
N VAL A 104 6.57 -2.70 -6.48
CA VAL A 104 6.50 -2.78 -5.01
C VAL A 104 7.90 -2.53 -4.46
N GLY A 105 8.01 -1.68 -3.44
CA GLY A 105 9.27 -1.31 -2.84
C GLY A 105 9.84 0.00 -3.40
N TRP A 106 11.14 0.17 -3.33
CA TRP A 106 11.81 1.43 -3.60
C TRP A 106 12.68 1.36 -4.85
N LEU A 107 12.53 2.34 -5.74
CA LEU A 107 13.34 2.52 -6.93
C LEU A 107 14.08 3.85 -6.85
N THR A 108 15.36 3.84 -7.23
CA THR A 108 16.15 5.07 -7.39
C THR A 108 15.60 5.93 -8.54
N ARG A 109 15.89 7.21 -8.52
CA ARG A 109 15.52 8.12 -9.63
C ARG A 109 16.04 7.63 -10.98
N LYS A 110 17.24 7.04 -11.00
CA LYS A 110 17.83 6.46 -12.21
C LYS A 110 17.03 5.26 -12.73
N GLU A 111 16.59 4.39 -11.84
CA GLU A 111 15.75 3.22 -12.18
C GLU A 111 14.38 3.66 -12.67
N ILE A 112 13.74 4.63 -12.01
CA ILE A 112 12.45 5.21 -12.43
C ILE A 112 12.53 5.77 -13.84
N ASN A 113 13.58 6.56 -14.14
CA ASN A 113 13.79 7.12 -15.46
C ASN A 113 14.04 6.05 -16.53
N LYS A 114 14.73 4.95 -16.17
CA LYS A 114 14.93 3.80 -17.06
C LYS A 114 13.61 3.07 -17.30
N LEU A 115 12.84 2.83 -16.24
CA LEU A 115 11.52 2.16 -16.32
C LEU A 115 10.55 2.97 -17.18
N TYR A 116 10.50 4.29 -17.04
CA TYR A 116 9.65 5.16 -17.86
C TYR A 116 9.96 5.07 -19.37
N LYS A 117 11.23 4.82 -19.74
CA LYS A 117 11.63 4.60 -21.13
C LYS A 117 11.18 3.23 -21.64
N ILE A 118 11.09 2.23 -20.77
CA ILE A 118 10.65 0.87 -21.11
C ILE A 118 9.13 0.84 -21.22
N CYS A 119 8.42 1.29 -20.19
CA CYS A 119 6.99 1.24 -20.09
C CYS A 119 6.43 2.46 -19.36
N LYS A 120 5.43 3.13 -19.95
CA LYS A 120 4.76 4.30 -19.35
C LYS A 120 3.50 3.94 -18.58
N LYS A 121 3.05 2.68 -18.68
CA LYS A 121 1.85 2.20 -18.00
C LYS A 121 2.25 1.39 -16.78
N GLY A 122 2.15 2.00 -15.61
CA GLY A 122 2.52 1.31 -14.39
C GLY A 122 1.94 1.94 -13.16
N VAL A 123 1.89 1.16 -12.10
CA VAL A 123 1.42 1.57 -10.79
C VAL A 123 2.45 1.19 -9.74
N PHE A 124 2.71 2.12 -8.82
CA PHE A 124 3.54 1.87 -7.64
C PHE A 124 2.66 1.50 -6.45
N ILE A 125 3.13 0.55 -5.64
CA ILE A 125 2.47 0.12 -4.41
C ILE A 125 3.35 0.46 -3.21
N GLY A 126 2.76 1.17 -2.25
CA GLY A 126 3.44 1.61 -1.02
C GLY A 126 4.23 2.90 -1.16
N THR A 127 4.70 3.23 -2.35
CA THR A 127 5.46 4.45 -2.66
C THR A 127 4.83 5.23 -3.79
N SER A 128 5.15 6.52 -3.92
CA SER A 128 4.76 7.38 -5.04
C SER A 128 5.98 8.20 -5.46
N PRO A 129 6.88 7.61 -6.26
CA PRO A 129 8.16 8.25 -6.56
C PRO A 129 8.05 9.44 -7.52
N ASP A 130 7.04 9.47 -8.36
CA ASP A 130 6.77 10.59 -9.28
C ASP A 130 5.31 10.56 -9.76
N GLU A 131 4.47 11.37 -9.14
CA GLU A 131 3.02 11.45 -9.39
C GLU A 131 2.66 12.02 -10.78
N LYS A 132 3.63 12.60 -11.49
CA LYS A 132 3.44 13.08 -12.87
C LYS A 132 3.67 12.00 -13.91
N LEU A 133 4.40 10.96 -13.55
CA LEU A 133 4.79 9.89 -14.47
C LEU A 133 3.94 8.64 -14.30
N PHE A 134 3.56 8.30 -13.07
CA PHE A 134 2.93 7.02 -12.74
C PHE A 134 1.86 7.17 -11.67
N ASP A 135 0.87 6.29 -11.74
CA ASP A 135 -0.10 6.12 -10.66
C ASP A 135 0.54 5.42 -9.45
N ALA A 136 -0.04 5.64 -8.27
CA ALA A 136 0.38 4.98 -7.05
C ALA A 136 -0.81 4.62 -6.15
N VAL A 137 -0.67 3.48 -5.47
CA VAL A 137 -1.57 3.06 -4.38
C VAL A 137 -0.73 2.95 -3.12
N LYS A 138 -1.02 3.77 -2.13
CA LYS A 138 -0.30 3.79 -0.86
C LYS A 138 -1.24 3.89 0.33
N GLN A 139 -0.77 3.45 1.48
CA GLN A 139 -1.48 3.61 2.74
C GLN A 139 -1.49 5.09 3.14
N ASN A 140 -2.57 5.53 3.77
CA ASN A 140 -2.63 6.86 4.37
C ASN A 140 -2.07 6.81 5.80
N MET A 141 -0.76 6.55 5.93
CA MET A 141 -0.08 6.40 7.23
C MET A 141 -0.19 7.64 8.12
N ASP A 142 -0.18 8.81 7.50
CA ASP A 142 -0.41 10.09 8.19
C ASP A 142 -1.76 10.09 8.93
N SER A 143 -2.84 9.78 8.20
CA SER A 143 -4.18 9.71 8.78
C SER A 143 -4.30 8.62 9.87
N PHE A 144 -3.65 7.47 9.70
CA PHE A 144 -3.70 6.41 10.70
C PHE A 144 -3.06 6.84 12.02
N VAL A 145 -1.89 7.46 11.97
CA VAL A 145 -1.21 7.92 13.18
C VAL A 145 -1.98 9.07 13.84
N THR A 146 -2.52 10.00 13.04
CA THR A 146 -3.37 11.07 13.57
C THR A 146 -4.58 10.49 14.32
N GLN A 147 -5.30 9.53 13.72
CA GLN A 147 -6.45 8.87 14.36
C GLN A 147 -6.06 8.10 15.63
N MET A 148 -4.89 7.46 15.68
CA MET A 148 -4.40 6.81 16.90
C MET A 148 -4.16 7.82 18.03
N VAL A 149 -3.54 8.95 17.73
CA VAL A 149 -3.31 10.00 18.74
C VAL A 149 -4.62 10.60 19.20
N ASP A 150 -5.55 10.91 18.27
CA ASP A 150 -6.89 11.41 18.60
C ASP A 150 -7.61 10.45 19.56
N TYR A 151 -7.60 9.15 19.24
CA TYR A 151 -8.20 8.12 20.07
C TYR A 151 -7.60 8.09 21.48
N PHE A 152 -6.27 8.17 21.62
CA PHE A 152 -5.63 8.18 22.93
C PHE A 152 -5.96 9.44 23.74
N VAL A 153 -6.00 10.59 23.08
CA VAL A 153 -6.39 11.85 23.74
C VAL A 153 -7.85 11.81 24.19
N GLU A 154 -8.77 11.29 23.37
CA GLU A 154 -10.17 11.08 23.73
C GLU A 154 -10.33 10.14 24.95
N LYS A 155 -9.45 9.15 25.08
CA LYS A 155 -9.38 8.25 26.25
C LYS A 155 -8.71 8.90 27.48
N GLY A 156 -8.27 10.14 27.39
CA GLY A 156 -7.69 10.90 28.48
C GLY A 156 -6.17 10.73 28.66
N HIS A 157 -5.49 10.06 27.72
CA HIS A 157 -4.04 9.93 27.78
C HIS A 157 -3.36 11.27 27.47
N LYS A 158 -2.39 11.64 28.30
CA LYS A 158 -1.56 12.85 28.14
C LYS A 158 -0.07 12.52 28.02
N LYS A 159 0.31 11.30 28.34
CA LYS A 159 1.66 10.77 28.18
C LYS A 159 1.58 9.69 27.10
N ILE A 160 1.84 10.11 25.88
CA ILE A 160 1.77 9.23 24.71
C ILE A 160 3.18 9.08 24.17
N GLY A 161 3.62 7.86 23.94
CA GLY A 161 4.93 7.54 23.39
C GLY A 161 4.84 7.05 21.94
N PHE A 162 6.01 7.01 21.30
CA PHE A 162 6.16 6.51 19.95
C PHE A 162 7.41 5.63 19.85
N ILE A 163 7.25 4.47 19.22
CA ILE A 163 8.35 3.61 18.81
C ILE A 163 8.30 3.45 17.29
N GLY A 164 9.40 3.78 16.61
CA GLY A 164 9.48 3.72 15.16
C GLY A 164 10.88 3.47 14.64
N GLY A 165 10.99 3.46 13.33
CA GLY A 165 12.26 3.40 12.62
C GLY A 165 12.42 4.62 11.71
N SER A 166 13.66 4.91 11.32
CA SER A 166 13.96 5.94 10.33
C SER A 166 13.73 5.37 8.93
N ASP A 167 13.25 6.22 8.04
CA ASP A 167 13.24 5.95 6.61
C ASP A 167 14.61 6.28 6.00
N ARG A 168 14.86 5.84 4.77
CA ARG A 168 16.09 6.15 4.02
C ARG A 168 15.76 6.62 2.62
N ASN A 169 16.39 7.71 2.24
CA ASN A 169 16.35 8.15 0.85
C ASN A 169 17.13 7.16 -0.01
N ILE A 170 16.46 6.48 -0.92
CA ILE A 170 17.04 5.39 -1.74
C ILE A 170 18.15 5.87 -2.68
N ASP A 171 18.14 7.13 -3.11
CA ASP A 171 19.16 7.68 -4.02
C ASP A 171 20.43 8.07 -3.28
N THR A 172 20.32 8.56 -2.04
CA THR A 172 21.46 9.10 -1.28
C THR A 172 21.88 8.23 -0.11
N GLY A 173 21.02 7.28 0.31
CA GLY A 173 21.22 6.47 1.52
C GLY A 173 21.10 7.26 2.83
N MET A 174 20.78 8.56 2.76
CA MET A 174 20.67 9.41 3.95
C MET A 174 19.41 9.06 4.75
N PRO A 175 19.48 8.99 6.08
CA PRO A 175 18.32 8.85 6.94
C PRO A 175 17.33 9.98 6.70
N SER A 176 16.04 9.68 6.74
CA SER A 176 14.95 10.63 6.69
C SER A 176 13.91 10.29 7.74
N MET A 177 13.16 11.30 8.19
CA MET A 177 12.08 11.08 9.13
C MET A 177 10.94 10.32 8.45
N ASP A 178 10.51 9.22 9.07
CA ASP A 178 9.35 8.45 8.62
C ASP A 178 8.07 9.29 8.77
N VAL A 179 7.13 9.14 7.85
CA VAL A 179 5.85 9.87 7.86
C VAL A 179 5.04 9.60 9.15
N ARG A 180 5.16 8.41 9.73
CA ARG A 180 4.46 8.04 10.98
C ARG A 180 5.02 8.81 12.17
N GLU A 181 6.34 8.94 12.26
CA GLU A 181 6.99 9.77 13.26
C GLU A 181 6.60 11.25 13.11
N TRP A 182 6.65 11.75 11.88
CA TRP A 182 6.27 13.14 11.59
C TRP A 182 4.83 13.41 12.03
N SER A 183 3.89 12.55 11.63
CA SER A 183 2.47 12.71 11.97
C SER A 183 2.22 12.59 13.47
N PHE A 184 2.92 11.68 14.16
CA PHE A 184 2.86 11.57 15.61
C PHE A 184 3.29 12.87 16.30
N ARG A 185 4.41 13.44 15.88
CA ARG A 185 4.94 14.70 16.43
C ARG A 185 3.98 15.86 16.22
N GLN A 186 3.40 15.99 14.99
CA GLN A 186 2.44 17.05 14.67
C GLN A 186 1.16 16.90 15.54
N SER A 187 0.60 15.69 15.60
CA SER A 187 -0.64 15.44 16.34
C SER A 187 -0.45 15.64 17.84
N THR A 188 0.62 15.14 18.44
CA THR A 188 0.87 15.31 19.87
C THR A 188 1.25 16.75 20.23
N ALA A 189 1.93 17.48 19.34
CA ALA A 189 2.18 18.92 19.51
C ALA A 189 0.87 19.73 19.47
N TYR A 190 -0.05 19.41 18.54
CA TYR A 190 -1.37 20.04 18.47
C TYR A 190 -2.13 19.90 19.79
N TYR A 191 -2.12 18.71 20.40
CA TYR A 191 -2.74 18.44 21.70
C TYR A 191 -1.89 18.87 22.90
N LYS A 192 -0.73 19.51 22.70
CA LYS A 192 0.20 19.96 23.75
C LYS A 192 0.65 18.82 24.69
N CYS A 193 0.80 17.61 24.15
CA CYS A 193 1.25 16.43 24.87
C CYS A 193 2.52 15.78 24.25
N LEU A 194 3.18 16.48 23.32
CA LEU A 194 4.46 16.04 22.78
C LEU A 194 5.52 16.00 23.87
N ASN A 195 6.18 14.84 24.00
CA ASN A 195 7.33 14.66 24.87
C ASN A 195 8.40 13.84 24.13
N GLU A 196 9.54 14.49 23.85
CA GLU A 196 10.66 13.87 23.13
C GLU A 196 11.25 12.66 23.85
N GLU A 197 11.18 12.62 25.17
CA GLU A 197 11.67 11.48 25.96
C GLU A 197 10.90 10.19 25.70
N TYR A 198 9.69 10.26 25.18
CA TYR A 198 8.85 9.10 24.87
C TYR A 198 8.91 8.68 23.40
N ILE A 199 9.79 9.31 22.62
CA ILE A 199 9.99 8.99 21.20
C ILE A 199 11.29 8.22 21.05
N LEU A 200 11.19 6.98 20.60
CA LEU A 200 12.33 6.10 20.36
C LEU A 200 12.35 5.70 18.89
N ILE A 201 13.45 6.00 18.22
CA ILE A 201 13.63 5.75 16.79
C ILE A 201 14.84 4.87 16.58
N SER A 202 14.68 3.82 15.83
CA SER A 202 15.73 2.92 15.36
C SER A 202 16.13 3.23 13.91
N ASP A 203 17.25 2.69 13.47
CA ASP A 203 17.65 2.75 12.06
C ASP A 203 16.85 1.78 11.17
N LYS A 204 16.18 0.78 11.76
CA LYS A 204 15.43 -0.27 11.07
C LYS A 204 14.10 -0.54 11.77
N PHE A 205 13.27 -1.38 11.12
CA PHE A 205 11.96 -1.84 11.63
C PHE A 205 12.03 -3.33 12.02
N THR A 206 13.03 -3.72 12.83
CA THR A 206 13.22 -5.12 13.21
C THR A 206 12.59 -5.46 14.56
N VAL A 207 12.30 -6.74 14.79
CA VAL A 207 11.82 -7.25 16.09
C VAL A 207 12.83 -6.92 17.21
N ASP A 208 14.12 -7.11 16.95
CA ASP A 208 15.17 -6.82 17.93
C ASP A 208 15.22 -5.34 18.30
N ASP A 209 14.98 -4.44 17.33
CA ASP A 209 14.88 -3.00 17.59
C ASP A 209 13.68 -2.66 18.46
N GLY A 210 12.52 -3.23 18.17
CA GLY A 210 11.32 -3.06 18.99
C GLY A 210 11.55 -3.50 20.42
N TYR A 211 12.13 -4.69 20.61
CA TYR A 211 12.45 -5.22 21.93
C TYR A 211 13.47 -4.36 22.68
N ARG A 212 14.51 -3.87 22.00
CA ARG A 212 15.53 -2.99 22.58
C ARG A 212 14.92 -1.67 23.03
N MET A 213 14.12 -1.03 22.17
CA MET A 213 13.47 0.26 22.48
C MET A 213 12.42 0.10 23.58
N GLY A 214 11.65 -0.99 23.58
CA GLY A 214 10.73 -1.30 24.67
C GLY A 214 11.44 -1.40 26.04
N LYS A 215 12.57 -2.12 26.09
CA LYS A 215 13.41 -2.18 27.31
C LYS A 215 14.01 -0.83 27.72
N GLU A 216 14.38 0.00 26.76
CA GLU A 216 14.87 1.35 27.03
C GLU A 216 13.76 2.23 27.61
N LEU A 217 12.57 2.16 27.03
CA LEU A 217 11.41 2.88 27.53
C LEU A 217 11.08 2.51 28.99
N LEU A 218 11.13 1.22 29.32
CA LEU A 218 10.85 0.73 30.69
C LEU A 218 11.86 1.17 31.76
N LYS A 219 13.01 1.70 31.36
CA LYS A 219 14.02 2.24 32.33
C LYS A 219 13.76 3.70 32.73
N LYS A 220 12.81 4.37 32.06
CA LYS A 220 12.50 5.77 32.35
C LYS A 220 11.76 5.92 33.66
N GLU A 221 12.02 6.99 34.40
CA GLU A 221 11.35 7.29 35.67
C GLU A 221 9.83 7.48 35.51
N SER A 222 9.41 8.02 34.37
CA SER A 222 8.00 8.21 34.02
C SER A 222 7.71 7.51 32.71
N LEU A 223 6.68 6.67 32.67
CA LEU A 223 6.27 5.94 31.49
C LEU A 223 5.12 6.63 30.75
N PRO A 224 5.05 6.51 29.42
CA PRO A 224 3.84 6.84 28.69
C PRO A 224 2.70 5.91 29.13
N THR A 225 1.47 6.40 29.06
CA THR A 225 0.27 5.63 29.38
C THR A 225 -0.41 5.06 28.13
N ALA A 226 0.04 5.47 26.96
CA ALA A 226 -0.31 4.93 25.66
C ALA A 226 0.92 4.98 24.75
N LEU A 227 0.99 4.06 23.80
CA LEU A 227 2.16 3.92 22.92
C LEU A 227 1.68 3.67 21.48
N CYS A 228 2.10 4.53 20.55
CA CYS A 228 2.02 4.29 19.13
C CYS A 228 3.25 3.51 18.68
N ILE A 229 3.07 2.40 17.98
CA ILE A 229 4.16 1.61 17.41
C ILE A 229 4.01 1.61 15.89
N ALA A 230 5.08 1.93 15.18
CA ALA A 230 5.04 2.23 13.76
C ALA A 230 4.79 1.00 12.86
N SER A 231 5.02 -0.22 13.35
CA SER A 231 4.73 -1.46 12.63
C SER A 231 4.49 -2.63 13.57
N ASP A 232 3.82 -3.67 13.07
CA ASP A 232 3.59 -4.93 13.80
C ASP A 232 4.92 -5.63 14.14
N THR A 233 5.93 -5.48 13.27
CA THR A 233 7.27 -6.05 13.49
C THR A 233 7.98 -5.44 14.70
N LEU A 234 7.75 -4.15 14.97
CA LEU A 234 8.30 -3.47 16.15
C LEU A 234 7.51 -3.74 17.44
N ALA A 235 6.25 -4.20 17.34
CA ALA A 235 5.35 -4.45 18.45
C ALA A 235 5.57 -5.82 19.10
#